data_96d31e92d1ccbc62b278bf86de5135dc
#
_entry.id   96d31e92d1ccbc62b278bf86de5135dc
#
_cell.length_a   1.000
_cell.length_b   1.000
_cell.length_c   1.000
_cell.angle_alpha   90.00
_cell.angle_beta   90.00
_cell.angle_gamma   90.00
#
_symmetry.space_group_name_H-M   'P 1'
#
loop_
_entity.id
_entity.type
_entity.pdbx_description
1 polymer ?
#
loop_
_entity_poly.entity_id
_entity_poly.type
_entity_poly.pdbx_seq_one_letter_code
_entity_poly.pdbx_strand_id
1 'polypeptide(L)'
;SQEIVYGFTGGLNMNTISTPKDDGGLKVGINLGGIAQLKLNDVMSVMANLRFSTKGQEFSKTIEDQNNHLKIYNSTSLYYIDIPVLYQYYFKDIIGVEAGPTFNLCLGGKNREKIGNSEWNATKFKKGTYNPFEFGLTFGIFTRDLGQSAFNNIFIEFRYFVGLTNFYKSHERNTNTGVFLNIGYIFEHPLKKK
;
A
#
# COMPACT_ATOMS: atom_id res chain seq x y z
N SER A 1 13.38 -16.71 -24.24
CA SER A 1 11.99 -17.17 -23.96
C SER A 1 11.47 -16.38 -22.77
N GLN A 2 10.23 -15.91 -22.85
CA GLN A 2 9.58 -15.23 -21.73
C GLN A 2 9.42 -16.24 -20.58
N GLU A 3 9.83 -15.83 -19.39
CA GLU A 3 9.74 -16.66 -18.19
C GLU A 3 8.82 -15.98 -17.17
N ILE A 4 7.83 -16.73 -16.70
CA ILE A 4 6.96 -16.25 -15.62
C ILE A 4 7.41 -16.92 -14.34
N VAL A 5 7.68 -16.11 -13.33
CA VAL A 5 8.01 -16.56 -11.98
C VAL A 5 6.94 -16.07 -10.99
N TYR A 6 6.72 -16.83 -9.94
CA TYR A 6 5.75 -16.53 -8.90
C TYR A 6 6.44 -16.36 -7.56
N GLY A 7 5.76 -15.71 -6.64
CA GLY A 7 6.27 -15.50 -5.30
C GLY A 7 5.22 -14.93 -4.36
N PHE A 8 5.69 -14.50 -3.22
CA PHE A 8 4.88 -13.76 -2.26
C PHE A 8 5.64 -12.54 -1.73
N THR A 9 4.89 -11.56 -1.24
CA THR A 9 5.42 -10.34 -0.64
C THR A 9 4.57 -9.93 0.54
N GLY A 10 5.19 -9.29 1.51
CA GLY A 10 4.50 -8.71 2.64
C GLY A 10 5.34 -7.63 3.30
N GLY A 11 4.70 -6.75 4.04
CA GLY A 11 5.41 -5.66 4.66
C GLY A 11 4.52 -4.68 5.41
N LEU A 12 5.13 -3.55 5.69
CA LEU A 12 4.49 -2.41 6.34
C LEU A 12 4.16 -1.33 5.32
N ASN A 13 3.10 -0.58 5.60
CA ASN A 13 2.75 0.59 4.83
C ASN A 13 2.34 1.74 5.75
N MET A 14 2.56 2.96 5.31
CA MET A 14 2.07 4.18 5.94
C MET A 14 1.26 4.95 4.91
N ASN A 15 0.01 5.25 5.26
CA ASN A 15 -0.93 5.88 4.35
C ASN A 15 -1.61 7.06 5.01
N THR A 16 -2.06 8.00 4.17
CA THR A 16 -2.93 9.10 4.54
C THR A 16 -3.96 9.34 3.46
N ILE A 17 -5.09 9.93 3.83
CA ILE A 17 -6.09 10.45 2.89
C ILE A 17 -5.92 11.96 2.89
N SER A 18 -5.34 12.50 1.82
CA SER A 18 -5.14 13.94 1.68
C SER A 18 -6.44 14.60 1.25
N THR A 19 -6.83 15.65 1.97
CA THR A 19 -7.93 16.54 1.61
C THR A 19 -7.43 17.99 1.55
N PRO A 20 -8.05 18.90 0.78
CA PRO A 20 -7.58 20.29 0.68
C PRO A 20 -7.63 21.08 2.00
N LYS A 21 -8.38 20.59 2.98
CA LYS A 21 -8.63 21.28 4.26
C LYS A 21 -7.92 20.66 5.45
N ASP A 22 -7.40 19.45 5.30
CA ASP A 22 -6.84 18.71 6.43
C ASP A 22 -5.73 17.76 5.93
N ASP A 23 -4.52 17.95 6.40
CA ASP A 23 -3.44 16.99 6.21
C ASP A 23 -3.70 15.83 7.16
N GLY A 24 -4.44 14.84 6.67
CA GLY A 24 -4.75 13.63 7.43
C GLY A 24 -3.50 13.02 8.02
N GLY A 25 -3.56 12.62 9.29
CA GLY A 25 -2.44 11.96 9.95
C GLY A 25 -2.09 10.63 9.28
N LEU A 26 -0.82 10.25 9.36
CA LEU A 26 -0.32 8.99 8.83
C LEU A 26 -0.84 7.81 9.65
N LYS A 27 -1.25 6.76 8.96
CA LYS A 27 -1.61 5.48 9.58
C LYS A 27 -0.70 4.37 9.10
N VAL A 28 -0.13 3.66 10.07
CA VAL A 28 0.63 2.43 9.81
C VAL A 28 -0.34 1.28 9.56
N GLY A 29 -0.06 0.51 8.52
CA GLY A 29 -0.79 -0.69 8.14
C GLY A 29 0.16 -1.81 7.76
N ILE A 30 -0.42 -2.95 7.44
CA ILE A 30 0.28 -4.14 6.94
C ILE A 30 -0.25 -4.52 5.57
N ASN A 31 0.57 -5.22 4.81
CA ASN A 31 0.16 -5.80 3.54
C ASN A 31 0.79 -7.17 3.33
N LEU A 32 0.08 -8.03 2.59
CA LEU A 32 0.51 -9.38 2.24
C LEU A 32 -0.13 -9.80 0.92
N GLY A 33 0.62 -10.46 0.05
CA GLY A 33 0.05 -10.91 -1.23
C GLY A 33 0.96 -11.82 -2.04
N GLY A 34 0.41 -12.29 -3.15
CA GLY A 34 1.11 -13.03 -4.17
C GLY A 34 1.61 -12.12 -5.28
N ILE A 35 2.69 -12.53 -5.92
CA ILE A 35 3.26 -11.86 -7.08
C ILE A 35 3.40 -12.83 -8.26
N ALA A 36 3.24 -12.29 -9.47
CA ALA A 36 3.62 -12.90 -10.71
C ALA A 36 4.51 -11.92 -11.49
N GLN A 37 5.67 -12.37 -11.93
CA GLN A 37 6.62 -11.56 -12.67
C GLN A 37 6.95 -12.20 -14.00
N LEU A 38 6.74 -11.45 -15.07
CA LEU A 38 7.11 -11.80 -16.43
C LEU A 38 8.44 -11.14 -16.77
N LYS A 39 9.49 -11.94 -16.91
CA LYS A 39 10.79 -11.47 -17.40
C LYS A 39 10.72 -11.25 -18.91
N LEU A 40 10.96 -10.01 -19.36
CA LEU A 40 10.99 -9.63 -20.76
C LEU A 40 12.38 -9.84 -21.35
N ASN A 41 13.41 -9.45 -20.60
CA ASN A 41 14.84 -9.67 -20.90
C ASN A 41 15.64 -9.57 -19.58
N ASP A 42 16.97 -9.52 -19.68
CA ASP A 42 17.89 -9.51 -18.52
C ASP A 42 17.74 -8.27 -17.62
N VAL A 43 17.27 -7.15 -18.20
CA VAL A 43 17.17 -5.86 -17.50
C VAL A 43 15.74 -5.34 -17.34
N MET A 44 14.74 -6.05 -17.86
CA MET A 44 13.34 -5.60 -17.85
C MET A 44 12.38 -6.71 -17.46
N SER A 45 11.39 -6.39 -16.64
CA SER A 45 10.28 -7.27 -16.32
C SER A 45 8.98 -6.51 -16.07
N VAL A 46 7.87 -7.22 -16.09
CA VAL A 46 6.57 -6.71 -15.63
C VAL A 46 6.15 -7.55 -14.44
N MET A 47 5.84 -6.90 -13.34
CA MET A 47 5.37 -7.55 -12.12
C MET A 47 3.93 -7.15 -11.83
N ALA A 48 3.08 -8.13 -11.58
CA ALA A 48 1.73 -7.94 -11.06
C ALA A 48 1.63 -8.54 -9.65
N ASN A 49 1.01 -7.81 -8.72
CA ASN A 49 0.74 -8.30 -7.38
C ASN A 49 -0.76 -8.39 -7.17
N LEU A 50 -1.19 -9.39 -6.41
CA LEU A 50 -2.52 -9.42 -5.80
C LEU A 50 -2.30 -9.38 -4.29
N ARG A 51 -2.65 -8.27 -3.66
CA ARG A 51 -2.24 -7.96 -2.30
C ARG A 51 -3.42 -7.49 -1.45
N PHE A 52 -3.57 -8.08 -0.26
CA PHE A 52 -4.41 -7.51 0.79
C PHE A 52 -3.62 -6.47 1.56
N SER A 53 -4.22 -5.32 1.85
CA SER A 53 -3.60 -4.27 2.64
C SER A 53 -4.57 -3.59 3.59
N THR A 54 -4.03 -3.08 4.70
CA THR A 54 -4.75 -2.19 5.60
C THR A 54 -4.22 -0.77 5.41
N LYS A 55 -5.12 0.18 5.15
CA LYS A 55 -4.81 1.59 4.93
C LYS A 55 -5.64 2.47 5.86
N GLY A 56 -5.49 3.78 5.77
CA GLY A 56 -6.33 4.72 6.49
C GLY A 56 -5.63 5.99 6.89
N GLN A 57 -6.18 6.65 7.91
CA GLN A 57 -5.63 7.86 8.49
C GLN A 57 -5.88 7.89 9.99
N GLU A 58 -5.02 8.59 10.71
CA GLU A 58 -5.19 8.89 12.13
C GLU A 58 -5.02 10.39 12.34
N PHE A 59 -5.91 10.98 13.09
CA PHE A 59 -5.73 12.36 13.53
C PHE A 59 -6.19 12.56 14.95
N SER A 60 -5.57 13.52 15.63
CA SER A 60 -5.99 13.97 16.94
C SER A 60 -6.25 15.46 16.90
N LYS A 61 -7.39 15.89 17.44
CA LYS A 61 -7.76 17.29 17.59
C LYS A 61 -7.95 17.62 19.07
N THR A 62 -7.30 18.66 19.53
CA THR A 62 -7.56 19.20 20.86
C THR A 62 -8.58 20.31 20.74
N ILE A 63 -9.69 20.20 21.46
CA ILE A 63 -10.68 21.28 21.61
C ILE A 63 -10.36 21.95 22.95
N GLU A 64 -10.00 23.22 22.87
CA GLU A 64 -9.82 24.07 24.04
C GLU A 64 -11.15 24.76 24.32
N ASP A 65 -11.81 24.40 25.42
CA ASP A 65 -12.91 25.16 25.99
C ASP A 65 -12.40 25.77 27.29
N GLN A 66 -12.95 26.91 27.69
CA GLN A 66 -12.43 27.86 28.73
C GLN A 66 -11.90 27.21 30.03
N ASN A 67 -12.15 25.91 30.27
CA ASN A 67 -11.62 25.20 31.44
C ASN A 67 -11.28 23.69 31.19
N ASN A 68 -11.39 23.18 29.95
CA ASN A 68 -11.12 21.76 29.64
C ASN A 68 -10.37 21.59 28.32
N HIS A 69 -9.24 20.88 28.37
CA HIS A 69 -8.54 20.41 27.19
C HIS A 69 -9.07 19.03 26.80
N LEU A 70 -10.02 18.97 25.87
CA LEU A 70 -10.60 17.71 25.41
C LEU A 70 -9.86 17.24 24.15
N LYS A 71 -9.19 16.08 24.22
CA LYS A 71 -8.54 15.47 23.06
C LYS A 71 -9.50 14.49 22.39
N ILE A 72 -9.73 14.69 21.10
CA ILE A 72 -10.49 13.78 20.25
C ILE A 72 -9.48 13.03 19.38
N TYR A 73 -9.50 11.71 19.44
CA TYR A 73 -8.72 10.82 18.60
C TYR A 73 -9.63 10.14 17.59
N ASN A 74 -9.28 10.24 16.33
CA ASN A 74 -9.97 9.57 15.24
C ASN A 74 -9.00 8.65 14.51
N SER A 75 -9.39 7.39 14.33
CA SER A 75 -8.61 6.39 13.61
C SER A 75 -9.49 5.67 12.61
N THR A 76 -9.25 5.92 11.34
CA THR A 76 -9.91 5.28 10.22
C THR A 76 -9.06 4.11 9.74
N SER A 77 -9.64 2.90 9.71
CA SER A 77 -9.01 1.69 9.17
C SER A 77 -9.80 1.20 7.98
N LEU A 78 -9.13 1.02 6.85
CA LEU A 78 -9.69 0.56 5.59
C LEU A 78 -9.00 -0.73 5.16
N TYR A 79 -9.74 -1.64 4.55
CA TYR A 79 -9.27 -2.93 4.03
C TYR A 79 -9.34 -2.92 2.52
N TYR A 80 -8.24 -3.26 1.87
CA TYR A 80 -8.10 -3.19 0.42
C TYR A 80 -7.60 -4.50 -0.18
N ILE A 81 -8.02 -4.75 -1.41
CA ILE A 81 -7.28 -5.57 -2.37
C ILE A 81 -6.58 -4.61 -3.33
N ASP A 82 -5.27 -4.68 -3.39
CA ASP A 82 -4.43 -3.88 -4.27
C ASP A 82 -3.89 -4.73 -5.40
N ILE A 83 -3.93 -4.20 -6.63
CA ILE A 83 -3.42 -4.84 -7.84
C ILE A 83 -2.47 -3.86 -8.55
N PRO A 84 -1.24 -3.67 -8.06
CA PRO A 84 -0.21 -2.95 -8.82
C PRO A 84 0.29 -3.82 -9.98
N VAL A 85 0.40 -3.19 -11.16
CA VAL A 85 1.03 -3.74 -12.35
C VAL A 85 2.20 -2.84 -12.70
N LEU A 86 3.42 -3.30 -12.44
CA LEU A 86 4.61 -2.48 -12.45
C LEU A 86 5.59 -2.94 -13.52
N TYR A 87 6.04 -2.00 -14.31
CA TYR A 87 7.20 -2.17 -15.17
C TYR A 87 8.45 -1.97 -14.33
N GLN A 88 9.37 -2.92 -14.41
CA GLN A 88 10.61 -2.96 -13.64
C GLN A 88 11.80 -2.85 -14.56
N TYR A 89 12.78 -2.04 -14.17
CA TYR A 89 14.05 -1.87 -14.87
C TYR A 89 15.21 -2.06 -13.90
N TYR A 90 16.15 -2.94 -14.22
CA TYR A 90 17.33 -3.26 -13.44
C TYR A 90 18.52 -2.43 -13.95
N PHE A 91 19.13 -1.63 -13.08
CA PHE A 91 20.35 -0.89 -13.42
C PHE A 91 21.62 -1.73 -13.29
N LYS A 92 21.60 -2.64 -12.33
CA LYS A 92 22.61 -3.66 -12.06
C LYS A 92 21.86 -4.91 -11.59
N ASP A 93 22.55 -6.01 -11.50
CA ASP A 93 21.95 -7.30 -11.12
C ASP A 93 21.16 -7.26 -9.78
N ILE A 94 21.42 -6.24 -8.95
CA ILE A 94 20.90 -6.14 -7.58
C ILE A 94 19.83 -5.07 -7.41
N ILE A 95 19.89 -3.93 -8.12
CA ILE A 95 19.05 -2.76 -7.88
C ILE A 95 18.26 -2.39 -9.14
N GLY A 96 16.99 -2.08 -8.95
CA GLY A 96 16.12 -1.59 -10.01
C GLY A 96 15.13 -0.55 -9.54
N VAL A 97 14.44 0.02 -10.52
CA VAL A 97 13.29 0.91 -10.31
C VAL A 97 12.05 0.28 -10.92
N GLU A 98 10.92 0.66 -10.39
CA GLU A 98 9.63 0.20 -10.89
C GLU A 98 8.61 1.34 -10.91
N ALA A 99 7.72 1.28 -11.89
CA ALA A 99 6.62 2.22 -12.00
C ALA A 99 5.44 1.57 -12.73
N GLY A 100 4.23 1.98 -12.38
CA GLY A 100 3.04 1.54 -13.10
C GLY A 100 1.73 1.84 -12.41
N PRO A 101 0.62 1.48 -13.06
CA PRO A 101 -0.71 1.64 -12.53
C PRO A 101 -0.98 0.70 -11.36
N THR A 102 -1.83 1.18 -10.45
CA THR A 102 -2.33 0.39 -9.31
C THR A 102 -3.84 0.54 -9.24
N PHE A 103 -4.52 -0.59 -9.20
CA PHE A 103 -5.96 -0.69 -9.01
C PHE A 103 -6.22 -1.17 -7.59
N ASN A 104 -7.05 -0.46 -6.84
CA ASN A 104 -7.38 -0.80 -5.47
C ASN A 104 -8.88 -0.99 -5.33
N LEU A 105 -9.28 -2.02 -4.61
CA LEU A 105 -10.66 -2.31 -4.25
C LEU A 105 -10.82 -2.21 -2.73
N CYS A 106 -11.56 -1.21 -2.26
CA CYS A 106 -11.91 -1.06 -0.85
C CYS A 106 -13.02 -2.04 -0.46
N LEU A 107 -12.71 -2.99 0.38
CA LEU A 107 -13.65 -3.99 0.89
C LEU A 107 -14.53 -3.45 2.02
N GLY A 108 -14.11 -2.35 2.65
CA GLY A 108 -14.79 -1.73 3.78
C GLY A 108 -13.82 -1.14 4.79
N GLY A 109 -14.36 -0.69 5.91
CA GLY A 109 -13.54 -0.10 6.96
C GLY A 109 -14.28 0.14 8.25
N LYS A 110 -13.53 0.61 9.23
CA LYS A 110 -14.01 1.00 10.56
C LYS A 110 -13.45 2.37 10.91
N ASN A 111 -14.32 3.22 11.45
CA ASN A 111 -13.90 4.44 12.13
C ASN A 111 -13.93 4.21 13.62
N ARG A 112 -12.87 4.59 14.31
CA ARG A 112 -12.80 4.56 15.77
C ARG A 112 -12.59 5.98 16.27
N GLU A 113 -13.43 6.38 17.21
CA GLU A 113 -13.37 7.69 17.85
C GLU A 113 -13.22 7.52 19.34
N LYS A 114 -12.35 8.33 19.94
CA LYS A 114 -12.18 8.41 21.39
C LYS A 114 -12.17 9.88 21.81
N ILE A 115 -13.00 10.23 22.78
CA ILE A 115 -13.11 11.60 23.32
C ILE A 115 -12.58 11.58 24.76
N GLY A 116 -11.47 12.29 25.00
CA GLY A 116 -10.83 12.35 26.31
C GLY A 116 -10.46 10.97 26.85
N ASN A 117 -10.95 10.62 28.03
CA ASN A 117 -10.74 9.34 28.70
C ASN A 117 -11.86 8.32 28.46
N SER A 118 -12.81 8.59 27.53
CA SER A 118 -13.89 7.65 27.22
C SER A 118 -13.38 6.38 26.53
N GLU A 119 -14.24 5.37 26.44
CA GLU A 119 -13.95 4.16 25.65
C GLU A 119 -13.97 4.47 24.14
N TRP A 120 -13.32 3.58 23.36
CA TRP A 120 -13.32 3.69 21.92
C TRP A 120 -14.68 3.32 21.33
N ASN A 121 -15.32 4.26 20.63
CA ASN A 121 -16.51 4.00 19.84
C ASN A 121 -16.11 3.58 18.42
N ALA A 122 -16.53 2.39 17.99
CA ALA A 122 -16.23 1.86 16.67
C ALA A 122 -17.49 1.87 15.79
N THR A 123 -17.42 2.55 14.64
CA THR A 123 -18.50 2.60 13.65
C THR A 123 -18.01 2.04 12.32
N LYS A 124 -18.77 1.13 11.71
CA LYS A 124 -18.47 0.62 10.35
C LYS A 124 -18.81 1.68 9.31
N PHE A 125 -18.01 1.76 8.26
CA PHE A 125 -18.33 2.60 7.11
C PHE A 125 -19.63 2.14 6.45
N LYS A 126 -20.55 3.09 6.20
CA LYS A 126 -21.78 2.81 5.45
C LYS A 126 -21.45 2.66 3.96
N LYS A 127 -21.98 1.61 3.32
CA LYS A 127 -21.91 1.46 1.86
C LYS A 127 -22.52 2.70 1.20
N GLY A 128 -21.84 3.26 0.21
CA GLY A 128 -22.30 4.45 -0.53
C GLY A 128 -21.63 5.76 -0.12
N THR A 129 -20.91 5.81 1.01
CA THR A 129 -20.19 7.01 1.44
C THR A 129 -18.83 7.16 0.75
N TYR A 130 -18.27 6.06 0.27
CA TYR A 130 -16.96 6.02 -0.38
C TYR A 130 -17.02 5.32 -1.73
N ASN A 131 -16.01 5.56 -2.57
CA ASN A 131 -15.81 4.84 -3.81
C ASN A 131 -15.06 3.53 -3.51
N PRO A 132 -15.63 2.37 -3.86
CA PRO A 132 -14.94 1.10 -3.63
C PRO A 132 -13.72 0.92 -4.54
N PHE A 133 -13.72 1.54 -5.69
CA PHE A 133 -12.63 1.46 -6.66
C PHE A 133 -11.75 2.71 -6.58
N GLU A 134 -10.46 2.48 -6.47
CA GLU A 134 -9.44 3.51 -6.48
C GLU A 134 -8.39 3.16 -7.53
N PHE A 135 -7.99 4.16 -8.30
CA PHE A 135 -6.92 4.07 -9.29
C PHE A 135 -5.82 5.04 -8.93
N GLY A 136 -4.57 4.63 -9.12
CA GLY A 136 -3.41 5.45 -8.88
C GLY A 136 -2.16 4.96 -9.59
N LEU A 137 -1.06 5.61 -9.29
CA LEU A 137 0.27 5.26 -9.78
C LEU A 137 1.16 4.84 -8.63
N THR A 138 1.98 3.85 -8.86
CA THR A 138 3.02 3.41 -7.93
C THR A 138 4.37 3.57 -8.58
N PHE A 139 5.32 4.08 -7.80
CA PHE A 139 6.73 4.21 -8.14
C PHE A 139 7.54 3.55 -7.04
N GLY A 140 8.66 2.93 -7.39
CA GLY A 140 9.46 2.26 -6.38
C GLY A 140 10.89 2.02 -6.80
N ILE A 141 11.66 1.65 -5.79
CA ILE A 141 13.00 1.06 -5.93
C ILE A 141 12.95 -0.32 -5.31
N PHE A 142 13.67 -1.25 -5.86
CA PHE A 142 13.75 -2.59 -5.32
C PHE A 142 15.15 -3.16 -5.43
N THR A 143 15.45 -4.09 -4.54
CA THR A 143 16.67 -4.88 -4.61
C THR A 143 16.29 -6.33 -4.88
N ARG A 144 17.14 -7.03 -5.57
CA ARG A 144 17.03 -8.46 -5.83
C ARG A 144 18.38 -9.11 -5.54
N ASP A 145 18.36 -10.35 -5.11
CA ASP A 145 19.59 -11.11 -4.90
C ASP A 145 20.51 -10.47 -3.84
N LEU A 146 20.05 -10.47 -2.59
CA LEU A 146 20.77 -9.87 -1.47
C LEU A 146 22.01 -10.62 -1.02
N GLY A 147 22.47 -11.64 -1.76
CA GLY A 147 23.70 -12.30 -1.42
C GLY A 147 23.75 -13.80 -1.71
N GLN A 148 24.92 -14.37 -1.55
CA GLN A 148 25.28 -15.71 -1.92
C GLN A 148 24.44 -16.78 -1.20
N SER A 149 23.87 -17.68 -1.98
CA SER A 149 23.40 -19.01 -1.62
C SER A 149 22.02 -19.18 -0.98
N ALA A 150 21.68 -18.49 0.12
CA ALA A 150 20.40 -18.72 0.81
C ALA A 150 19.37 -17.61 0.58
N PHE A 151 19.79 -16.45 0.08
CA PHE A 151 18.96 -15.24 -0.05
C PHE A 151 18.72 -14.81 -1.50
N ASN A 152 19.11 -15.63 -2.47
CA ASN A 152 19.04 -15.30 -3.90
C ASN A 152 17.62 -15.02 -4.42
N ASN A 153 16.61 -15.49 -3.71
CA ASN A 153 15.21 -15.33 -4.09
C ASN A 153 14.47 -14.29 -3.27
N ILE A 154 15.17 -13.64 -2.34
CA ILE A 154 14.61 -12.59 -1.50
C ILE A 154 14.83 -11.24 -2.18
N PHE A 155 13.79 -10.42 -2.16
CA PHE A 155 13.84 -9.04 -2.59
C PHE A 155 13.28 -8.11 -1.52
N ILE A 156 13.74 -6.86 -1.52
CA ILE A 156 13.19 -5.77 -0.71
C ILE A 156 12.75 -4.69 -1.67
N GLU A 157 11.60 -4.10 -1.42
CA GLU A 157 11.03 -3.04 -2.23
C GLU A 157 10.53 -1.88 -1.36
N PHE A 158 10.80 -0.66 -1.82
CA PHE A 158 10.24 0.55 -1.27
C PHE A 158 9.40 1.21 -2.35
N ARG A 159 8.11 1.38 -2.09
CA ARG A 159 7.13 1.92 -3.04
C ARG A 159 6.44 3.15 -2.50
N TYR A 160 6.15 4.07 -3.40
CA TYR A 160 5.31 5.22 -3.17
C TYR A 160 4.07 5.14 -4.07
N PHE A 161 2.89 5.20 -3.47
CA PHE A 161 1.60 5.17 -4.15
C PHE A 161 0.94 6.54 -4.10
N VAL A 162 0.44 7.00 -5.24
CA VAL A 162 -0.36 8.22 -5.39
C VAL A 162 -1.71 7.86 -5.98
N GLY A 163 -2.78 8.05 -5.21
CA GLY A 163 -4.15 7.91 -5.68
C GLY A 163 -4.54 9.05 -6.61
N LEU A 164 -5.16 8.72 -7.72
CA LEU A 164 -5.65 9.68 -8.73
C LEU A 164 -7.17 9.86 -8.66
N THR A 165 -7.88 8.93 -8.03
CA THR A 165 -9.33 8.98 -7.87
C THR A 165 -9.71 9.35 -6.44
N ASN A 166 -10.86 10.00 -6.27
CA ASN A 166 -11.38 10.36 -4.97
C ASN A 166 -11.85 9.13 -4.19
N PHE A 167 -11.46 9.03 -2.92
CA PHE A 167 -11.93 8.00 -2.00
C PHE A 167 -13.36 8.28 -1.53
N TYR A 168 -13.64 9.48 -1.01
CA TYR A 168 -15.00 9.88 -0.63
C TYR A 168 -15.78 10.39 -1.83
N LYS A 169 -17.08 10.12 -1.87
CA LYS A 169 -18.03 10.68 -2.85
C LYS A 169 -18.38 12.14 -2.55
N SER A 170 -17.42 12.92 -2.16
CA SER A 170 -17.55 14.36 -1.92
C SER A 170 -17.11 15.15 -3.15
N HIS A 171 -17.51 16.41 -3.24
CA HIS A 171 -17.10 17.30 -4.32
C HIS A 171 -15.65 17.80 -4.15
N GLU A 172 -15.06 17.61 -2.97
CA GLU A 172 -13.68 17.99 -2.69
C GLU A 172 -12.73 16.85 -3.07
N ARG A 173 -11.56 17.21 -3.59
CA ARG A 173 -10.52 16.24 -3.92
C ARG A 173 -10.02 15.55 -2.64
N ASN A 174 -10.09 14.23 -2.62
CA ASN A 174 -9.59 13.43 -1.50
C ASN A 174 -8.98 12.14 -2.07
N THR A 175 -7.67 12.06 -2.00
CA THR A 175 -6.93 10.96 -2.60
C THR A 175 -6.09 10.24 -1.54
N ASN A 176 -5.98 8.93 -1.70
CA ASN A 176 -5.14 8.11 -0.84
C ASN A 176 -3.69 8.16 -1.34
N THR A 177 -2.76 8.31 -0.42
CA THR A 177 -1.32 8.34 -0.71
C THR A 177 -0.61 7.52 0.34
N GLY A 178 0.46 6.81 -0.04
CA GLY A 178 1.17 5.99 0.93
C GLY A 178 2.53 5.51 0.48
N VAL A 179 3.31 5.10 1.46
CA VAL A 179 4.60 4.43 1.28
C VAL A 179 4.49 2.98 1.75
N PHE A 180 5.23 2.10 1.09
CA PHE A 180 5.26 0.66 1.38
C PHE A 180 6.71 0.21 1.47
N LEU A 181 7.02 -0.53 2.51
CA LEU A 181 8.29 -1.24 2.66
C LEU A 181 7.98 -2.73 2.75
N ASN A 182 8.38 -3.47 1.75
CA ASN A 182 8.05 -4.89 1.63
C ASN A 182 9.30 -5.75 1.48
N ILE A 183 9.17 -6.96 1.96
CA ILE A 183 10.08 -8.06 1.69
C ILE A 183 9.30 -9.16 0.98
N GLY A 184 9.91 -9.81 0.01
CA GLY A 184 9.26 -10.90 -0.70
C GLY A 184 10.24 -11.99 -1.09
N TYR A 185 9.66 -13.09 -1.55
CA TYR A 185 10.36 -14.27 -2.00
C TYR A 185 9.80 -14.72 -3.35
N ILE A 186 10.68 -14.98 -4.32
CA ILE A 186 10.33 -15.49 -5.63
C ILE A 186 10.68 -16.98 -5.69
N PHE A 187 9.72 -17.81 -6.06
CA PHE A 187 9.96 -19.22 -6.29
C PHE A 187 10.77 -19.39 -7.57
N GLU A 188 11.94 -19.98 -7.49
CA GLU A 188 12.63 -20.44 -8.68
C GLU A 188 11.86 -21.59 -9.31
N HIS A 189 11.67 -21.53 -10.62
CA HIS A 189 11.13 -22.68 -11.35
C HIS A 189 12.22 -23.75 -11.41
N PRO A 190 12.00 -24.99 -10.87
CA PRO A 190 13.03 -26.02 -10.84
C PRO A 190 13.39 -26.63 -12.24
N LEU A 191 12.94 -26.00 -13.32
CA LEU A 191 13.01 -26.56 -14.66
C LEU A 191 14.05 -25.94 -15.60
N LYS A 192 15.21 -25.48 -15.09
CA LYS A 192 16.38 -25.25 -15.97
C LYS A 192 17.71 -25.48 -15.25
N LYS A 193 17.96 -26.72 -14.83
CA LYS A 193 19.34 -27.20 -14.87
C LYS A 193 19.54 -27.84 -16.24
N LYS A 194 20.19 -27.14 -17.15
CA LYS A 194 20.91 -27.71 -18.29
C LYS A 194 22.30 -27.16 -18.28
#